data_b7d236fd1c99d20ed770673e71382a34
#
_entry.id   b7d236fd1c99d20ed770673e71382a34
#
_cell.length_a   1.000
_cell.length_b   1.000
_cell.length_c   1.000
_cell.angle_alpha   90.00
_cell.angle_beta   90.00
_cell.angle_gamma   90.00
#
_symmetry.space_group_name_H-M   'P 1'
#
loop_
_entity.id
_entity.type
_entity.pdbx_description
1 polymer ?
#
loop_
_entity_poly.entity_id
_entity_poly.type
_entity_poly.pdbx_seq_one_letter_code
_entity_poly.pdbx_strand_id
1 'polypeptide(L)'
;MPTISVEQNLIRGLLAKHGLVHDVAMMDEQLPLLGTDIDTCDEKVLDIEIFPDRPDLLSGETLTRAIRPFLHGVESEPSLEVMKGDISMTVDPELEHIRPVVVGAVVRGITIDGDIEEKDAFIKALMDHQEKLHFALGRGRRRASIGVHDLSTISPPFRVRAASPDIRFCPLGMDEEMSLSEILTSHPKGVDYAHLLDGLSSFPLITDSEGQVLSFPPIINGVQTTVTHATTDFFIEVTGWDRRACESSMMLIALQLAERGGSIETIEVNAFNGVSESLPNPEPIQHEVTQRLLDGLLGRSLSDEEIKTATNRMGGQFLGRKPAEILTPNPQNRMSDVVQGDTVLTFAMPRWRFDILHPIDLVEDVAIGHGYEDLGNDVPKAPMTAIPRPDSQIRRRIRESLQGLGLMQIQSLTLSNDFDQFEAMRWPAMGEVTRITNPITIEHTLLRQYLLPGLFRLMASNRHHDLPQAVYELGTVVRNHSNGDRFAFLVAEQGGGFAAVRGRIQALMRDLGASDYTIEPLGGEMGPWLAGRCAKVIVKGEHVGCFGEMDPSVSEHYELKVPLNGAEFDIQALQSVLPDPV
;
A
#
# COMPACT_ATOMS: atom_id res chain seq x y z
N MET A 1 6.17 -2.10 -2.61
CA MET A 1 5.87 -0.90 -3.44
C MET A 1 6.67 -1.03 -4.72
N PRO A 2 6.30 -0.38 -5.84
CA PRO A 2 7.10 -0.52 -7.06
C PRO A 2 8.44 0.20 -6.92
N THR A 3 9.53 -0.54 -7.20
CA THR A 3 10.89 0.00 -7.28
C THR A 3 11.25 0.25 -8.73
N ILE A 4 11.94 1.34 -9.01
CA ILE A 4 12.54 1.62 -10.31
C ILE A 4 14.05 1.71 -10.15
N SER A 5 14.77 1.23 -11.18
CA SER A 5 16.22 1.36 -11.30
C SER A 5 16.51 2.32 -12.46
N VAL A 6 17.17 3.43 -12.18
CA VAL A 6 17.42 4.49 -13.15
C VAL A 6 18.92 4.74 -13.25
N GLU A 7 19.44 4.72 -14.47
CA GLU A 7 20.83 5.09 -14.70
C GLU A 7 21.05 6.58 -14.40
N GLN A 8 22.06 6.92 -13.58
CA GLN A 8 22.39 8.31 -13.27
C GLN A 8 22.75 9.14 -14.53
N ASN A 9 23.27 8.50 -15.55
CA ASN A 9 23.57 9.16 -16.83
C ASN A 9 22.31 9.65 -17.55
N LEU A 10 21.19 8.91 -17.42
CA LEU A 10 19.91 9.36 -17.96
C LEU A 10 19.45 10.64 -17.26
N ILE A 11 19.42 10.64 -15.93
CA ILE A 11 19.02 11.81 -15.14
C ILE A 11 19.93 13.01 -15.46
N ARG A 12 21.24 12.79 -15.49
CA ARG A 12 22.24 13.80 -15.84
C ARG A 12 21.98 14.39 -17.23
N GLY A 13 21.73 13.55 -18.23
CA GLY A 13 21.42 14.00 -19.59
C GLY A 13 20.15 14.81 -19.69
N LEU A 14 19.10 14.37 -19.01
CA LEU A 14 17.81 15.07 -18.98
C LEU A 14 17.90 16.42 -18.25
N LEU A 15 18.59 16.50 -17.11
CA LEU A 15 18.82 17.76 -16.38
C LEU A 15 19.67 18.73 -17.20
N ALA A 16 20.69 18.23 -17.89
CA ALA A 16 21.57 19.06 -18.73
C ALA A 16 20.83 19.76 -19.88
N LYS A 17 19.75 19.16 -20.45
CA LYS A 17 18.89 19.81 -21.44
C LYS A 17 18.27 21.11 -20.93
N HIS A 18 18.07 21.23 -19.62
CA HIS A 18 17.55 22.42 -18.94
C HIS A 18 18.64 23.27 -18.27
N GLY A 19 19.92 23.00 -18.54
CA GLY A 19 21.05 23.73 -17.94
C GLY A 19 21.25 23.45 -16.44
N LEU A 20 20.72 22.35 -15.93
CA LEU A 20 20.79 21.95 -14.52
C LEU A 20 21.95 20.98 -14.29
N VAL A 21 22.57 21.09 -13.11
CA VAL A 21 23.68 20.23 -12.70
C VAL A 21 23.14 19.04 -11.90
N HIS A 22 23.55 17.84 -12.30
CA HIS A 22 23.24 16.64 -11.57
C HIS A 22 24.17 16.49 -10.35
N ASP A 23 23.60 16.26 -9.18
CA ASP A 23 24.30 16.05 -7.91
C ASP A 23 23.71 14.82 -7.18
N VAL A 24 24.49 13.74 -7.15
CA VAL A 24 24.11 12.46 -6.53
C VAL A 24 23.89 12.61 -5.02
N ALA A 25 24.75 13.39 -4.34
CA ALA A 25 24.64 13.57 -2.90
C ALA A 25 23.36 14.34 -2.51
N MET A 26 23.00 15.37 -3.29
CA MET A 26 21.76 16.12 -3.10
C MET A 26 20.53 15.22 -3.37
N MET A 27 20.61 14.34 -4.36
CA MET A 27 19.53 13.39 -4.64
C MET A 27 19.33 12.41 -3.49
N ASP A 28 20.41 11.80 -3.00
CA ASP A 28 20.38 10.84 -1.90
C ASP A 28 19.77 11.45 -0.62
N GLU A 29 20.12 12.70 -0.32
CA GLU A 29 19.61 13.41 0.85
C GLU A 29 18.15 13.88 0.71
N GLN A 30 17.75 14.37 -0.47
CA GLN A 30 16.49 15.12 -0.61
C GLN A 30 15.36 14.38 -1.34
N LEU A 31 15.64 13.39 -2.19
CA LEU A 31 14.57 12.64 -2.85
C LEU A 31 13.63 11.90 -1.89
N PRO A 32 14.10 11.36 -0.76
CA PRO A 32 13.18 10.77 0.22
C PRO A 32 12.08 11.72 0.70
N LEU A 33 12.36 13.02 0.73
CA LEU A 33 11.40 14.06 1.12
C LEU A 33 10.25 14.22 0.11
N LEU A 34 10.41 13.77 -1.13
CA LEU A 34 9.37 13.81 -2.17
C LEU A 34 8.31 12.71 -2.02
N GLY A 35 8.48 11.79 -1.08
CA GLY A 35 7.61 10.62 -0.90
C GLY A 35 8.16 9.38 -1.61
N THR A 36 9.45 9.12 -1.42
CA THR A 36 10.16 7.96 -1.99
C THR A 36 11.09 7.36 -0.93
N ASP A 37 11.59 6.16 -1.18
CA ASP A 37 12.64 5.54 -0.37
C ASP A 37 13.78 5.08 -1.27
N ILE A 38 15.03 5.35 -0.87
CA ILE A 38 16.20 5.05 -1.69
C ILE A 38 16.90 3.80 -1.16
N ASP A 39 16.95 2.76 -2.00
CA ASP A 39 17.71 1.55 -1.72
C ASP A 39 19.20 1.73 -2.07
N THR A 40 19.49 2.38 -3.20
CA THR A 40 20.85 2.65 -3.68
C THR A 40 20.90 3.97 -4.44
N CYS A 41 21.85 4.83 -4.12
CA CYS A 41 22.15 6.05 -4.87
C CYS A 41 23.66 6.20 -5.01
N ASP A 42 24.21 5.74 -6.13
CA ASP A 42 25.64 5.87 -6.44
C ASP A 42 25.86 6.61 -7.76
N GLU A 43 27.11 6.73 -8.22
CA GLU A 43 27.46 7.42 -9.47
C GLU A 43 26.91 6.77 -10.74
N LYS A 44 26.39 5.55 -10.66
CA LYS A 44 25.91 4.78 -11.81
C LYS A 44 24.42 4.59 -11.84
N VAL A 45 23.83 4.25 -10.69
CA VAL A 45 22.45 3.84 -10.58
C VAL A 45 21.75 4.51 -9.39
N LEU A 46 20.47 4.77 -9.57
CA LEU A 46 19.50 5.12 -8.54
C LEU A 46 18.44 4.01 -8.48
N ASP A 47 18.44 3.21 -7.41
CA ASP A 47 17.37 2.28 -7.10
C ASP A 47 16.46 2.93 -6.05
N ILE A 48 15.24 3.20 -6.45
CA ILE A 48 14.30 3.99 -5.66
C ILE A 48 12.93 3.34 -5.61
N GLU A 49 12.38 3.20 -4.42
CA GLU A 49 11.01 2.74 -4.18
C GLU A 49 10.06 3.94 -4.21
N ILE A 50 9.06 3.86 -5.08
CA ILE A 50 8.05 4.91 -5.25
C ILE A 50 6.82 4.58 -4.42
N PHE A 51 6.34 5.54 -3.64
CA PHE A 51 5.14 5.35 -2.85
C PHE A 51 3.89 5.25 -3.74
N PRO A 52 2.86 4.50 -3.34
CA PRO A 52 1.70 4.19 -4.19
C PRO A 52 0.87 5.41 -4.63
N ASP A 53 0.97 6.50 -3.91
CA ASP A 53 0.32 7.79 -4.19
C ASP A 53 1.01 8.58 -5.31
N ARG A 54 2.29 8.28 -5.62
CA ARG A 54 3.09 9.01 -6.62
C ARG A 54 3.39 8.18 -7.90
N PRO A 55 2.36 7.68 -8.61
CA PRO A 55 2.58 6.93 -9.86
C PRO A 55 3.22 7.77 -10.97
N ASP A 56 3.23 9.07 -10.84
CA ASP A 56 3.90 10.01 -11.74
C ASP A 56 5.43 9.93 -11.68
N LEU A 57 6.01 9.22 -10.73
CA LEU A 57 7.46 9.06 -10.56
C LEU A 57 7.99 7.71 -11.08
N LEU A 58 7.15 6.89 -11.71
CA LEU A 58 7.47 5.48 -12.06
C LEU A 58 8.38 5.30 -13.29
N SER A 59 8.92 6.36 -13.87
CA SER A 59 9.97 6.29 -14.91
C SER A 59 11.10 7.28 -14.64
N GLY A 60 12.29 7.01 -15.17
CA GLY A 60 13.43 7.91 -15.01
C GLY A 60 13.17 9.30 -15.59
N GLU A 61 12.42 9.39 -16.67
CA GLU A 61 12.05 10.63 -17.34
C GLU A 61 11.08 11.46 -16.51
N THR A 62 9.99 10.84 -16.04
CA THR A 62 8.97 11.55 -15.23
C THR A 62 9.48 11.87 -13.83
N LEU A 63 10.32 11.01 -13.25
CA LEU A 63 11.06 11.32 -12.01
C LEU A 63 11.96 12.55 -12.20
N THR A 64 12.74 12.60 -13.30
CA THR A 64 13.62 13.75 -13.58
C THR A 64 12.80 15.03 -13.78
N ARG A 65 11.62 14.95 -14.40
CA ARG A 65 10.70 16.09 -14.51
C ARG A 65 10.31 16.63 -13.13
N ALA A 66 9.99 15.75 -12.17
CA ALA A 66 9.64 16.14 -10.80
C ALA A 66 10.85 16.69 -10.02
N ILE A 67 12.04 16.16 -10.26
CA ILE A 67 13.29 16.63 -9.66
C ILE A 67 13.59 18.10 -9.98
N ARG A 68 13.30 18.56 -11.18
CA ARG A 68 13.59 19.94 -11.61
C ARG A 68 13.02 21.00 -10.67
N PRO A 69 11.71 21.06 -10.42
CA PRO A 69 11.16 22.03 -9.47
C PRO A 69 11.51 21.67 -8.01
N PHE A 70 11.57 20.40 -7.66
CA PHE A 70 11.75 19.97 -6.26
C PHE A 70 13.14 20.26 -5.73
N LEU A 71 14.19 19.88 -6.45
CA LEU A 71 15.58 20.06 -6.02
C LEU A 71 16.21 21.35 -6.53
N HIS A 72 15.88 21.77 -7.74
CA HIS A 72 16.54 22.91 -8.39
C HIS A 72 15.69 24.20 -8.38
N GLY A 73 14.46 24.16 -7.86
CA GLY A 73 13.60 25.34 -7.78
C GLY A 73 13.21 25.95 -9.13
N VAL A 74 13.28 25.17 -10.20
CA VAL A 74 12.81 25.60 -11.54
C VAL A 74 11.31 25.85 -11.47
N GLU A 75 10.82 26.83 -12.21
CA GLU A 75 9.39 27.08 -12.27
C GLU A 75 8.66 25.85 -12.85
N SER A 76 7.63 25.40 -12.17
CA SER A 76 6.85 24.23 -12.55
C SER A 76 5.92 24.56 -13.72
N GLU A 77 5.73 23.57 -14.59
CA GLU A 77 4.83 23.63 -15.73
C GLU A 77 3.70 22.60 -15.53
N PRO A 78 2.59 22.99 -14.86
CA PRO A 78 1.48 22.06 -14.60
C PRO A 78 0.65 21.76 -15.86
N SER A 79 0.78 22.58 -16.91
CA SER A 79 0.18 22.35 -18.22
C SER A 79 1.01 21.37 -19.05
N LEU A 80 0.34 20.65 -19.95
CA LEU A 80 0.99 19.79 -20.93
C LEU A 80 1.16 20.58 -22.25
N GLU A 81 2.38 20.62 -22.78
CA GLU A 81 2.59 21.18 -24.11
C GLU A 81 2.08 20.19 -25.17
N VAL A 82 1.04 20.57 -25.90
CA VAL A 82 0.36 19.70 -26.87
C VAL A 82 0.07 20.44 -28.16
N MET A 83 0.46 19.86 -29.28
CA MET A 83 0.09 20.33 -30.62
C MET A 83 -1.25 19.73 -31.05
N LYS A 84 -1.95 20.43 -31.92
CA LYS A 84 -3.17 19.90 -32.53
C LYS A 84 -2.81 18.84 -33.58
N GLY A 85 -3.27 17.62 -33.38
CA GLY A 85 -3.16 16.52 -34.35
C GLY A 85 -4.38 16.41 -35.26
N ASP A 86 -4.28 15.53 -36.23
CA ASP A 86 -5.30 15.26 -37.27
C ASP A 86 -5.88 13.83 -37.20
N ILE A 87 -5.41 13.03 -36.25
CA ILE A 87 -5.85 11.64 -36.08
C ILE A 87 -7.15 11.60 -35.28
N SER A 88 -8.08 10.74 -35.72
CA SER A 88 -9.32 10.48 -34.97
C SER A 88 -9.51 9.01 -34.63
N MET A 89 -10.26 8.78 -33.58
CA MET A 89 -10.64 7.45 -33.09
C MET A 89 -12.13 7.43 -32.76
N THR A 90 -12.86 6.47 -33.29
CA THR A 90 -14.31 6.33 -33.07
C THR A 90 -14.58 5.13 -32.16
N VAL A 91 -15.43 5.32 -31.16
CA VAL A 91 -15.80 4.30 -30.16
C VAL A 91 -17.24 3.83 -30.42
N ASP A 92 -17.42 2.53 -30.66
CA ASP A 92 -18.73 1.94 -30.89
C ASP A 92 -19.62 1.98 -29.64
N PRO A 93 -20.95 2.23 -29.78
CA PRO A 93 -21.86 2.30 -28.62
C PRO A 93 -21.92 1.06 -27.74
N GLU A 94 -21.69 -0.12 -28.31
CA GLU A 94 -21.71 -1.40 -27.59
C GLU A 94 -20.63 -1.47 -26.47
N LEU A 95 -19.61 -0.63 -26.54
CA LEU A 95 -18.52 -0.60 -25.55
C LEU A 95 -18.91 0.05 -24.23
N GLU A 96 -20.06 0.72 -24.14
CA GLU A 96 -20.57 1.33 -22.90
C GLU A 96 -20.59 0.33 -21.72
N HIS A 97 -20.93 -0.93 -22.01
CA HIS A 97 -21.04 -1.99 -20.99
C HIS A 97 -19.85 -2.96 -20.98
N ILE A 98 -18.91 -2.80 -21.91
CA ILE A 98 -17.73 -3.67 -22.06
C ILE A 98 -16.49 -2.99 -21.52
N ARG A 99 -16.19 -1.77 -22.02
CA ARG A 99 -15.02 -0.97 -21.66
C ARG A 99 -15.23 0.49 -22.10
N PRO A 100 -15.95 1.28 -21.28
CA PRO A 100 -16.56 2.55 -21.70
C PRO A 100 -15.57 3.70 -21.91
N VAL A 101 -14.41 3.65 -21.27
CA VAL A 101 -13.43 4.73 -21.35
C VAL A 101 -12.38 4.38 -22.39
N VAL A 102 -12.20 5.29 -23.35
CA VAL A 102 -11.15 5.22 -24.36
C VAL A 102 -10.51 6.60 -24.47
N VAL A 103 -9.20 6.66 -24.35
CA VAL A 103 -8.40 7.89 -24.51
C VAL A 103 -7.16 7.56 -25.33
N GLY A 104 -6.53 8.57 -25.94
CA GLY A 104 -5.30 8.35 -26.69
C GLY A 104 -4.54 9.64 -26.95
N ALA A 105 -3.30 9.47 -27.39
CA ALA A 105 -2.39 10.54 -27.77
C ALA A 105 -1.42 10.04 -28.86
N VAL A 106 -0.83 10.98 -29.54
CA VAL A 106 0.30 10.72 -30.45
C VAL A 106 1.54 11.44 -29.93
N VAL A 107 2.70 10.81 -30.05
CA VAL A 107 3.98 11.48 -29.78
C VAL A 107 4.91 11.23 -30.96
N ARG A 108 5.39 12.32 -31.57
CA ARG A 108 6.22 12.24 -32.78
C ARG A 108 7.63 12.78 -32.57
N GLY A 109 8.53 12.30 -33.43
CA GLY A 109 9.87 12.84 -33.54
C GLY A 109 10.81 12.43 -32.41
N ILE A 110 10.56 11.26 -31.79
CA ILE A 110 11.46 10.72 -30.80
C ILE A 110 12.81 10.41 -31.44
N THR A 111 13.85 10.97 -30.85
CA THR A 111 15.23 10.67 -31.26
C THR A 111 15.98 10.14 -30.05
N ILE A 112 16.34 8.88 -30.09
CA ILE A 112 17.15 8.25 -29.05
C ILE A 112 18.61 8.28 -29.53
N ASP A 113 19.41 9.09 -28.86
CA ASP A 113 20.85 9.11 -29.08
C ASP A 113 21.47 7.82 -28.55
N GLY A 114 22.52 7.35 -29.23
CA GLY A 114 23.25 6.18 -28.81
C GLY A 114 23.20 5.01 -29.78
N ASP A 115 23.78 3.89 -29.37
CA ASP A 115 23.80 2.66 -30.14
C ASP A 115 22.48 1.87 -30.04
N ILE A 116 22.44 0.68 -30.64
CA ILE A 116 21.25 -0.16 -30.64
C ILE A 116 20.91 -0.64 -29.23
N GLU A 117 21.92 -0.90 -28.38
CA GLU A 117 21.71 -1.39 -27.01
C GLU A 117 21.04 -0.31 -26.14
N GLU A 118 21.46 0.96 -26.28
CA GLU A 118 20.85 2.10 -25.58
C GLU A 118 19.40 2.35 -26.03
N LYS A 119 19.13 2.19 -27.34
CA LYS A 119 17.78 2.30 -27.90
C LYS A 119 16.86 1.18 -27.41
N ASP A 120 17.35 -0.06 -27.39
CA ASP A 120 16.59 -1.20 -26.87
C ASP A 120 16.36 -1.07 -25.34
N ALA A 121 17.32 -0.53 -24.60
CA ALA A 121 17.15 -0.23 -23.18
C ALA A 121 16.03 0.79 -22.93
N PHE A 122 15.92 1.83 -23.76
CA PHE A 122 14.80 2.77 -23.70
C PHE A 122 13.44 2.10 -23.95
N ILE A 123 13.32 1.28 -25.01
CA ILE A 123 12.09 0.56 -25.30
C ILE A 123 11.70 -0.35 -24.12
N LYS A 124 12.68 -1.04 -23.55
CA LYS A 124 12.48 -1.87 -22.35
C LYS A 124 11.99 -1.04 -21.17
N ALA A 125 12.58 0.14 -20.93
CA ALA A 125 12.16 1.04 -19.87
C ALA A 125 10.74 1.58 -20.09
N LEU A 126 10.35 1.87 -21.33
CA LEU A 126 8.99 2.26 -21.71
C LEU A 126 7.98 1.15 -21.42
N MET A 127 8.30 -0.10 -21.77
CA MET A 127 7.44 -1.25 -21.48
C MET A 127 7.34 -1.54 -19.99
N ASP A 128 8.43 -1.38 -19.25
CA ASP A 128 8.46 -1.53 -17.79
C ASP A 128 7.59 -0.45 -17.10
N HIS A 129 7.68 0.80 -17.53
CA HIS A 129 6.79 1.87 -17.05
C HIS A 129 5.32 1.56 -17.33
N GLN A 130 5.00 1.09 -18.53
CA GLN A 130 3.66 0.65 -18.89
C GLN A 130 3.15 -0.45 -17.96
N GLU A 131 3.93 -1.49 -17.66
CA GLU A 131 3.54 -2.58 -16.76
C GLU A 131 3.39 -2.08 -15.30
N LYS A 132 4.24 -1.18 -14.84
CA LYS A 132 4.10 -0.56 -13.51
C LYS A 132 2.81 0.27 -13.41
N LEU A 133 2.46 1.03 -14.45
CA LEU A 133 1.20 1.77 -14.51
C LEU A 133 -0.01 0.84 -14.59
N HIS A 134 0.07 -0.28 -15.32
CA HIS A 134 -0.97 -1.31 -15.33
C HIS A 134 -1.24 -1.85 -13.92
N PHE A 135 -0.18 -2.03 -13.11
CA PHE A 135 -0.31 -2.49 -11.73
C PHE A 135 -0.84 -1.38 -10.81
N ALA A 136 -0.20 -0.21 -10.80
CA ALA A 136 -0.50 0.89 -9.89
C ALA A 136 -1.86 1.55 -10.19
N LEU A 137 -1.99 2.21 -11.34
CA LEU A 137 -3.21 2.91 -11.75
C LEU A 137 -4.25 1.96 -12.34
N GLY A 138 -3.81 1.02 -13.14
CA GLY A 138 -4.65 0.08 -13.87
C GLY A 138 -5.29 -0.98 -12.98
N ARG A 139 -4.80 -1.21 -11.77
CA ARG A 139 -5.21 -2.31 -10.90
C ARG A 139 -5.25 -3.65 -11.63
N GLY A 140 -4.10 -4.06 -12.19
CA GLY A 140 -4.00 -5.26 -13.00
C GLY A 140 -4.84 -5.14 -14.26
N ARG A 141 -4.75 -4.02 -14.98
CA ARG A 141 -5.46 -3.69 -16.23
C ARG A 141 -6.99 -3.56 -16.12
N ARG A 142 -7.56 -3.71 -14.93
CA ARG A 142 -9.01 -3.59 -14.74
C ARG A 142 -9.49 -2.16 -14.92
N ARG A 143 -8.85 -1.17 -14.27
CA ARG A 143 -9.23 0.24 -14.34
C ARG A 143 -8.74 0.92 -15.60
N ALA A 144 -7.49 0.67 -15.99
CA ALA A 144 -6.84 1.19 -17.18
C ALA A 144 -5.89 0.16 -17.78
N SER A 145 -5.89 0.01 -19.08
CA SER A 145 -4.96 -0.79 -19.86
C SER A 145 -4.39 0.07 -20.98
N ILE A 146 -3.09 0.06 -21.11
CA ILE A 146 -2.32 0.91 -22.02
C ILE A 146 -1.84 0.07 -23.21
N GLY A 147 -1.99 0.57 -24.42
CA GLY A 147 -1.32 0.09 -25.62
C GLY A 147 -0.41 1.17 -26.18
N VAL A 148 0.79 0.79 -26.56
CA VAL A 148 1.76 1.66 -27.24
C VAL A 148 2.13 1.02 -28.56
N HIS A 149 2.03 1.77 -29.63
CA HIS A 149 2.13 1.27 -31.01
C HIS A 149 3.10 2.11 -31.84
N ASP A 150 3.77 1.49 -32.78
CA ASP A 150 4.52 2.19 -33.84
C ASP A 150 3.52 2.81 -34.83
N LEU A 151 3.43 4.14 -34.81
CA LEU A 151 2.49 4.87 -35.65
C LEU A 151 2.78 4.71 -37.15
N SER A 152 4.01 4.43 -37.51
CA SER A 152 4.42 4.23 -38.92
C SER A 152 3.85 2.96 -39.55
N THR A 153 3.37 2.02 -38.75
CA THR A 153 2.85 0.71 -39.21
C THR A 153 1.32 0.64 -39.26
N ILE A 154 0.63 1.71 -38.89
CA ILE A 154 -0.84 1.75 -38.76
C ILE A 154 -1.43 2.91 -39.52
N SER A 155 -2.63 2.74 -40.03
CA SER A 155 -3.34 3.68 -40.95
C SER A 155 -4.56 4.30 -40.24
N PRO A 156 -4.50 5.56 -39.73
CA PRO A 156 -5.68 6.21 -39.17
C PRO A 156 -6.79 6.47 -40.25
N PRO A 157 -8.07 6.70 -39.87
CA PRO A 157 -8.59 6.77 -38.51
C PRO A 157 -8.75 5.42 -37.82
N PHE A 158 -8.75 5.42 -36.47
CA PHE A 158 -8.88 4.21 -35.67
C PHE A 158 -10.33 3.97 -35.25
N ARG A 159 -10.67 2.71 -35.00
CA ARG A 159 -11.98 2.31 -34.49
C ARG A 159 -11.85 1.35 -33.33
N VAL A 160 -12.51 1.68 -32.20
CA VAL A 160 -12.67 0.79 -31.05
C VAL A 160 -14.06 0.19 -31.12
N ARG A 161 -14.15 -1.13 -31.25
CA ARG A 161 -15.42 -1.83 -31.49
C ARG A 161 -15.58 -3.06 -30.65
N ALA A 162 -16.82 -3.49 -30.45
CA ALA A 162 -17.14 -4.80 -29.91
C ALA A 162 -16.99 -5.85 -31.03
N ALA A 163 -16.15 -6.84 -30.79
CA ALA A 163 -15.76 -7.83 -31.79
C ALA A 163 -16.22 -9.24 -31.40
N SER A 164 -16.55 -10.07 -32.43
CA SER A 164 -16.83 -11.49 -32.20
C SER A 164 -15.60 -12.23 -31.68
N PRO A 165 -15.78 -13.20 -30.78
CA PRO A 165 -14.69 -14.06 -30.28
C PRO A 165 -13.90 -14.80 -31.38
N ASP A 166 -14.46 -14.94 -32.57
CA ASP A 166 -13.86 -15.69 -33.69
C ASP A 166 -12.91 -14.85 -34.58
N ILE A 167 -12.84 -13.52 -34.34
CA ILE A 167 -11.91 -12.67 -35.08
C ILE A 167 -10.48 -13.08 -34.81
N ARG A 168 -9.66 -13.12 -35.84
CA ARG A 168 -8.27 -13.58 -35.79
C ARG A 168 -7.31 -12.46 -36.09
N PHE A 169 -6.18 -12.48 -35.41
CA PHE A 169 -5.00 -11.66 -35.68
C PHE A 169 -3.76 -12.34 -35.06
N CYS A 170 -2.58 -11.89 -35.45
CA CYS A 170 -1.32 -12.37 -34.85
C CYS A 170 -1.00 -11.54 -33.58
N PRO A 171 -1.13 -12.09 -32.35
CA PRO A 171 -0.82 -11.36 -31.14
C PRO A 171 0.68 -11.21 -30.92
N LEU A 172 1.10 -10.16 -30.22
CA LEU A 172 2.49 -9.89 -29.89
C LEU A 172 3.14 -11.09 -29.18
N GLY A 173 4.31 -11.51 -29.70
CA GLY A 173 5.05 -12.67 -29.18
C GLY A 173 4.65 -14.01 -29.79
N MET A 174 3.76 -14.01 -30.79
CA MET A 174 3.39 -15.20 -31.56
C MET A 174 3.68 -14.98 -33.05
N ASP A 175 3.86 -16.10 -33.78
CA ASP A 175 4.12 -16.11 -35.23
C ASP A 175 2.88 -16.50 -36.05
N GLU A 176 1.80 -16.94 -35.38
CA GLU A 176 0.58 -17.42 -36.00
C GLU A 176 -0.65 -16.63 -35.57
N GLU A 177 -1.65 -16.54 -36.46
CA GLU A 177 -2.91 -15.91 -36.11
C GLU A 177 -3.73 -16.77 -35.14
N MET A 178 -4.26 -16.12 -34.11
CA MET A 178 -5.15 -16.72 -33.12
C MET A 178 -6.48 -15.97 -33.09
N SER A 179 -7.57 -16.68 -32.82
CA SER A 179 -8.85 -16.04 -32.49
C SER A 179 -8.80 -15.39 -31.13
N LEU A 180 -9.69 -14.42 -30.85
CA LEU A 180 -9.78 -13.79 -29.54
C LEU A 180 -10.02 -14.84 -28.43
N SER A 181 -10.83 -15.87 -28.72
CA SER A 181 -11.08 -17.00 -27.81
C SER A 181 -9.82 -17.85 -27.56
N GLU A 182 -9.06 -18.15 -28.61
CA GLU A 182 -7.80 -18.91 -28.49
C GLU A 182 -6.76 -18.13 -27.69
N ILE A 183 -6.67 -16.81 -27.89
CA ILE A 183 -5.78 -15.93 -27.12
C ILE A 183 -6.09 -16.03 -25.61
N LEU A 184 -7.36 -15.97 -25.22
CA LEU A 184 -7.75 -16.03 -23.80
C LEU A 184 -7.42 -17.36 -23.13
N THR A 185 -7.29 -18.44 -23.89
CA THR A 185 -7.05 -19.79 -23.36
C THR A 185 -5.61 -20.30 -23.53
N SER A 186 -4.86 -19.75 -24.48
CA SER A 186 -3.55 -20.30 -24.87
C SER A 186 -2.40 -19.30 -24.84
N HIS A 187 -2.67 -17.98 -25.01
CA HIS A 187 -1.64 -16.97 -24.92
C HIS A 187 -1.34 -16.65 -23.45
N PRO A 188 -0.07 -16.55 -22.98
CA PRO A 188 0.25 -16.27 -21.57
C PRO A 188 -0.51 -15.08 -20.98
N LYS A 189 -0.47 -13.91 -21.63
CA LYS A 189 -1.23 -12.73 -21.20
C LYS A 189 -2.74 -12.93 -21.31
N GLY A 190 -3.21 -13.75 -22.23
CA GLY A 190 -4.62 -14.13 -22.35
C GLY A 190 -5.08 -14.89 -21.10
N VAL A 191 -4.35 -15.94 -20.71
CA VAL A 191 -4.63 -16.74 -19.52
C VAL A 191 -4.61 -15.88 -18.23
N ASP A 192 -3.61 -15.01 -18.10
CA ASP A 192 -3.45 -14.13 -16.94
C ASP A 192 -4.63 -13.16 -16.75
N TYR A 193 -5.16 -12.62 -17.86
CA TYR A 193 -6.14 -11.53 -17.86
C TYR A 193 -7.53 -11.92 -18.40
N ALA A 194 -7.78 -13.18 -18.79
CA ALA A 194 -9.09 -13.65 -19.27
C ALA A 194 -10.25 -13.27 -18.34
N HIS A 195 -10.01 -13.35 -17.04
CA HIS A 195 -11.00 -13.04 -16.01
C HIS A 195 -11.57 -11.61 -16.07
N LEU A 196 -10.90 -10.69 -16.76
CA LEU A 196 -11.38 -9.31 -16.97
C LEU A 196 -12.49 -9.23 -18.02
N LEU A 197 -12.65 -10.27 -18.84
CA LEU A 197 -13.63 -10.37 -19.90
C LEU A 197 -14.68 -11.46 -19.67
N ASP A 198 -14.72 -12.05 -18.48
CA ASP A 198 -15.65 -13.10 -18.11
C ASP A 198 -17.10 -12.65 -18.28
N GLY A 199 -17.91 -13.52 -18.89
CA GLY A 199 -19.34 -13.28 -19.09
C GLY A 199 -19.70 -12.37 -20.27
N LEU A 200 -18.71 -11.85 -21.00
CA LEU A 200 -18.95 -11.04 -22.20
C LEU A 200 -19.15 -11.93 -23.44
N SER A 201 -20.11 -11.56 -24.29
CA SER A 201 -20.38 -12.21 -25.57
C SER A 201 -19.58 -11.62 -26.74
N SER A 202 -19.04 -10.42 -26.57
CA SER A 202 -18.19 -9.71 -27.53
C SER A 202 -17.06 -9.03 -26.77
N PHE A 203 -15.93 -8.81 -27.42
CA PHE A 203 -14.72 -8.30 -26.80
C PHE A 203 -14.29 -6.97 -27.43
N PRO A 204 -13.64 -6.06 -26.65
CA PRO A 204 -13.14 -4.81 -27.21
C PRO A 204 -11.97 -5.09 -28.15
N LEU A 205 -11.96 -4.44 -29.30
CA LEU A 205 -10.91 -4.57 -30.30
C LEU A 205 -10.64 -3.20 -30.92
N ILE A 206 -9.37 -2.86 -31.13
CA ILE A 206 -8.96 -1.64 -31.82
C ILE A 206 -8.41 -2.01 -33.18
N THR A 207 -8.93 -1.34 -34.22
CA THR A 207 -8.52 -1.54 -35.60
C THR A 207 -8.23 -0.21 -36.29
N ASP A 208 -7.39 -0.24 -37.30
CA ASP A 208 -7.15 0.89 -38.18
C ASP A 208 -8.16 0.95 -39.37
N SER A 209 -7.95 1.90 -40.28
CA SER A 209 -8.81 2.11 -41.46
C SER A 209 -8.73 0.98 -42.48
N GLU A 210 -7.66 0.18 -42.46
CA GLU A 210 -7.47 -0.98 -43.36
C GLU A 210 -8.01 -2.28 -42.74
N GLY A 211 -8.49 -2.20 -41.47
CA GLY A 211 -9.00 -3.34 -40.71
C GLY A 211 -7.93 -4.15 -39.97
N GLN A 212 -6.68 -3.66 -39.95
CA GLN A 212 -5.61 -4.27 -39.18
C GLN A 212 -5.89 -4.11 -37.69
N VAL A 213 -5.66 -5.17 -36.92
CA VAL A 213 -5.84 -5.14 -35.44
C VAL A 213 -4.62 -4.52 -34.78
N LEU A 214 -4.84 -3.43 -34.05
CA LEU A 214 -3.82 -2.79 -33.23
C LEU A 214 -3.67 -3.50 -31.87
N SER A 215 -4.81 -3.69 -31.21
CA SER A 215 -4.84 -4.31 -29.88
C SER A 215 -6.16 -5.01 -29.59
N PHE A 216 -6.08 -5.96 -28.68
CA PHE A 216 -7.20 -6.63 -27.99
C PHE A 216 -7.17 -6.23 -26.51
N PRO A 217 -7.70 -5.04 -26.15
CA PRO A 217 -7.72 -4.60 -24.75
C PRO A 217 -8.59 -5.50 -23.86
N PRO A 218 -8.22 -5.73 -22.60
CA PRO A 218 -6.98 -5.33 -21.91
C PRO A 218 -5.85 -6.37 -22.03
N ILE A 219 -5.86 -7.22 -23.04
CA ILE A 219 -5.07 -8.45 -23.13
C ILE A 219 -3.70 -8.21 -23.79
N ILE A 220 -3.70 -7.90 -25.13
CA ILE A 220 -2.48 -7.92 -25.91
C ILE A 220 -2.58 -7.06 -27.18
N ASN A 221 -1.44 -6.51 -27.63
CA ASN A 221 -1.32 -5.80 -28.91
C ASN A 221 -1.09 -6.78 -30.08
N GLY A 222 -1.33 -6.32 -31.29
CA GLY A 222 -0.98 -7.04 -32.52
C GLY A 222 0.53 -6.95 -32.81
N VAL A 223 1.10 -8.01 -33.37
CA VAL A 223 2.54 -8.08 -33.71
C VAL A 223 2.96 -6.99 -34.69
N GLN A 224 2.08 -6.59 -35.60
CA GLN A 224 2.37 -5.59 -36.65
C GLN A 224 2.62 -4.19 -36.11
N THR A 225 2.13 -3.89 -34.91
CA THR A 225 2.24 -2.57 -34.28
C THR A 225 3.38 -2.50 -33.25
N THR A 226 4.27 -3.48 -33.28
CA THR A 226 5.36 -3.61 -32.32
C THR A 226 6.29 -2.43 -32.36
N VAL A 227 6.48 -1.80 -31.20
CA VAL A 227 7.47 -0.74 -30.99
C VAL A 227 8.88 -1.34 -30.96
N THR A 228 9.80 -0.73 -31.69
CA THR A 228 11.20 -1.16 -31.83
C THR A 228 12.14 0.02 -31.62
N HIS A 229 13.44 -0.24 -31.56
CA HIS A 229 14.48 0.80 -31.50
C HIS A 229 14.49 1.75 -32.71
N ALA A 230 13.77 1.41 -33.79
CA ALA A 230 13.62 2.26 -34.98
C ALA A 230 12.37 3.14 -34.93
N THR A 231 11.47 2.92 -33.98
CA THR A 231 10.24 3.69 -33.85
C THR A 231 10.53 5.12 -33.41
N THR A 232 10.03 6.09 -34.17
CA THR A 232 10.15 7.53 -33.89
C THR A 232 8.84 8.18 -33.53
N ASP A 233 7.75 7.61 -34.02
CA ASP A 233 6.39 8.12 -33.83
C ASP A 233 5.53 7.07 -33.14
N PHE A 234 4.90 7.46 -32.05
CA PHE A 234 4.17 6.55 -31.17
C PHE A 234 2.69 6.93 -31.13
N PHE A 235 1.84 5.93 -31.24
CA PHE A 235 0.42 6.04 -30.89
C PHE A 235 0.17 5.36 -29.55
N ILE A 236 -0.43 6.11 -28.63
CA ILE A 236 -0.78 5.64 -27.29
C ILE A 236 -2.30 5.52 -27.22
N GLU A 237 -2.80 4.34 -26.84
CA GLU A 237 -4.20 4.15 -26.49
C GLU A 237 -4.34 3.65 -25.07
N VAL A 238 -5.37 4.14 -24.37
CA VAL A 238 -5.69 3.62 -23.04
C VAL A 238 -7.19 3.39 -22.95
N THR A 239 -7.55 2.18 -22.55
CA THR A 239 -8.95 1.79 -22.38
C THR A 239 -9.22 1.35 -20.96
N GLY A 240 -10.44 1.57 -20.46
CA GLY A 240 -10.73 1.18 -19.08
C GLY A 240 -12.14 1.46 -18.59
N TRP A 241 -12.27 1.41 -17.26
CA TRP A 241 -13.47 1.74 -16.51
C TRP A 241 -13.36 3.03 -15.70
N ASP A 242 -12.13 3.51 -15.51
CA ASP A 242 -11.84 4.69 -14.68
C ASP A 242 -11.21 5.77 -15.58
N ARG A 243 -11.98 6.81 -15.88
CA ARG A 243 -11.56 7.91 -16.76
C ARG A 243 -10.27 8.57 -16.28
N ARG A 244 -10.16 8.83 -15.00
CA ARG A 244 -9.01 9.51 -14.40
C ARG A 244 -7.75 8.64 -14.51
N ALA A 245 -7.87 7.34 -14.18
CA ALA A 245 -6.76 6.40 -14.33
C ALA A 245 -6.30 6.28 -15.80
N CYS A 246 -7.24 6.27 -16.75
CA CYS A 246 -6.91 6.23 -18.18
C CYS A 246 -6.18 7.50 -18.63
N GLU A 247 -6.70 8.69 -18.29
CA GLU A 247 -6.07 9.97 -18.67
C GLU A 247 -4.68 10.12 -18.05
N SER A 248 -4.53 9.84 -16.74
CA SER A 248 -3.22 9.92 -16.09
C SER A 248 -2.23 8.94 -16.70
N SER A 249 -2.62 7.70 -16.95
CA SER A 249 -1.76 6.70 -17.58
C SER A 249 -1.31 7.12 -18.99
N MET A 250 -2.23 7.63 -19.82
CA MET A 250 -1.93 8.15 -21.15
C MET A 250 -0.91 9.29 -21.08
N MET A 251 -1.15 10.28 -20.20
CA MET A 251 -0.26 11.43 -20.03
C MET A 251 1.12 11.05 -19.53
N LEU A 252 1.22 10.09 -18.61
CA LEU A 252 2.52 9.67 -18.06
C LEU A 252 3.39 8.98 -19.12
N ILE A 253 2.79 8.15 -19.99
CA ILE A 253 3.52 7.57 -21.13
C ILE A 253 3.89 8.66 -22.14
N ALA A 254 2.96 9.58 -22.46
CA ALA A 254 3.26 10.69 -23.37
C ALA A 254 4.38 11.60 -22.83
N LEU A 255 4.40 11.88 -21.51
CA LEU A 255 5.45 12.66 -20.84
C LEU A 255 6.80 11.95 -20.89
N GLN A 256 6.84 10.64 -20.64
CA GLN A 256 8.07 9.87 -20.79
C GLN A 256 8.70 10.03 -22.16
N LEU A 257 7.88 9.95 -23.20
CA LEU A 257 8.29 10.15 -24.60
C LEU A 257 8.70 11.60 -24.87
N ALA A 258 7.94 12.59 -24.35
CA ALA A 258 8.24 14.01 -24.55
C ALA A 258 9.57 14.43 -23.90
N GLU A 259 9.91 13.92 -22.72
CA GLU A 259 11.22 14.17 -22.08
C GLU A 259 12.41 13.66 -22.92
N ARG A 260 12.16 12.73 -23.85
CA ARG A 260 13.13 12.26 -24.85
C ARG A 260 13.13 13.11 -26.13
N GLY A 261 12.38 14.21 -26.17
CA GLY A 261 12.34 15.17 -27.28
C GLY A 261 11.15 14.99 -28.23
N GLY A 262 10.21 14.10 -27.90
CA GLY A 262 8.99 13.92 -28.68
C GLY A 262 8.01 15.08 -28.51
N SER A 263 7.26 15.37 -29.58
CA SER A 263 6.17 16.34 -29.60
C SER A 263 4.84 15.63 -29.42
N ILE A 264 4.07 16.01 -28.41
CA ILE A 264 2.75 15.43 -28.12
C ILE A 264 1.72 16.08 -29.06
N GLU A 265 0.88 15.26 -29.69
CA GLU A 265 -0.25 15.69 -30.51
C GLU A 265 -1.57 15.18 -29.96
N THR A 266 -2.62 16.00 -30.09
CA THR A 266 -3.97 15.56 -29.75
C THR A 266 -4.51 14.58 -30.80
N ILE A 267 -5.38 13.68 -30.34
CA ILE A 267 -6.29 12.93 -31.21
C ILE A 267 -7.73 13.33 -30.91
N GLU A 268 -8.61 13.20 -31.88
CA GLU A 268 -10.05 13.40 -31.71
C GLU A 268 -10.71 12.07 -31.36
N VAL A 269 -11.24 11.93 -30.16
CA VAL A 269 -11.96 10.74 -29.72
C VAL A 269 -13.46 10.99 -29.80
N ASN A 270 -14.12 10.29 -30.73
CA ASN A 270 -15.57 10.30 -30.92
C ASN A 270 -16.19 9.21 -30.03
N ALA A 271 -16.64 9.58 -28.84
CA ALA A 271 -17.19 8.65 -27.87
C ALA A 271 -18.58 8.12 -28.32
N PHE A 272 -18.95 6.97 -27.77
CA PHE A 272 -20.21 6.28 -28.08
C PHE A 272 -21.48 7.11 -27.78
N ASN A 273 -21.40 8.10 -26.90
CA ASN A 273 -22.49 9.03 -26.56
C ASN A 273 -22.61 10.23 -27.53
N GLY A 274 -21.82 10.26 -28.58
CA GLY A 274 -21.78 11.32 -29.58
C GLY A 274 -21.00 12.58 -29.17
N VAL A 275 -20.30 12.52 -28.05
CA VAL A 275 -19.37 13.58 -27.61
C VAL A 275 -18.02 13.37 -28.29
N SER A 276 -17.50 14.42 -28.91
CA SER A 276 -16.14 14.45 -29.46
C SER A 276 -15.23 15.22 -28.51
N GLU A 277 -14.09 14.64 -28.18
CA GLU A 277 -13.10 15.22 -27.29
C GLU A 277 -11.71 15.21 -27.92
N SER A 278 -11.00 16.32 -27.81
CA SER A 278 -9.59 16.42 -28.21
C SER A 278 -8.71 16.05 -27.00
N LEU A 279 -7.94 14.99 -27.11
CA LEU A 279 -7.11 14.43 -26.03
C LEU A 279 -5.65 14.27 -26.45
N PRO A 280 -4.68 14.46 -25.55
CA PRO A 280 -4.82 14.83 -24.14
C PRO A 280 -5.28 16.27 -23.95
N ASN A 281 -5.99 16.53 -22.84
CA ASN A 281 -6.33 17.89 -22.43
C ASN A 281 -5.08 18.53 -21.79
N PRO A 282 -4.56 19.68 -22.35
CA PRO A 282 -3.34 20.30 -21.85
C PRO A 282 -3.52 21.05 -20.53
N GLU A 283 -4.75 21.45 -20.20
CA GLU A 283 -5.01 22.35 -19.08
C GLU A 283 -4.88 21.64 -17.72
N PRO A 284 -4.25 22.28 -16.72
CA PRO A 284 -4.18 21.74 -15.37
C PRO A 284 -5.56 21.73 -14.71
N ILE A 285 -5.69 20.94 -13.65
CA ILE A 285 -6.90 20.91 -12.84
C ILE A 285 -6.78 21.97 -11.75
N GLN A 286 -7.80 22.83 -11.64
CA GLN A 286 -7.88 23.79 -10.54
C GLN A 286 -8.50 23.13 -9.31
N HIS A 287 -7.85 23.34 -8.16
CA HIS A 287 -8.27 22.86 -6.86
C HIS A 287 -8.35 24.02 -5.86
N GLU A 288 -9.17 23.84 -4.83
CA GLU A 288 -9.42 24.83 -3.80
C GLU A 288 -9.21 24.25 -2.41
N VAL A 289 -8.55 25.01 -1.54
CA VAL A 289 -8.31 24.68 -0.13
C VAL A 289 -8.66 25.87 0.73
N THR A 290 -9.37 25.70 1.84
CA THR A 290 -9.59 26.80 2.78
C THR A 290 -8.32 27.11 3.56
N GLN A 291 -8.06 28.40 3.79
CA GLN A 291 -6.96 28.85 4.66
C GLN A 291 -7.03 28.17 6.02
N ARG A 292 -8.23 28.06 6.59
CA ARG A 292 -8.46 27.43 7.88
C ARG A 292 -8.03 25.96 7.92
N LEU A 293 -8.27 25.19 6.82
CA LEU A 293 -7.83 23.81 6.73
C LEU A 293 -6.30 23.73 6.65
N LEU A 294 -5.69 24.56 5.80
CA LEU A 294 -4.23 24.62 5.66
C LEU A 294 -3.56 24.97 7.00
N ASP A 295 -3.96 26.09 7.61
CA ASP A 295 -3.37 26.57 8.86
C ASP A 295 -3.61 25.60 10.03
N GLY A 296 -4.80 24.99 10.07
CA GLY A 296 -5.17 24.05 11.13
C GLY A 296 -4.36 22.73 11.10
N LEU A 297 -3.99 22.27 9.91
CA LEU A 297 -3.18 21.07 9.75
C LEU A 297 -1.67 21.34 9.89
N LEU A 298 -1.19 22.45 9.34
CA LEU A 298 0.23 22.82 9.44
C LEU A 298 0.59 23.40 10.82
N GLY A 299 -0.41 23.85 11.59
CA GLY A 299 -0.20 24.49 12.89
C GLY A 299 0.35 25.93 12.80
N ARG A 300 0.48 26.49 11.60
CA ARG A 300 0.93 27.86 11.32
C ARG A 300 0.32 28.39 10.03
N SER A 301 0.28 29.70 9.88
CA SER A 301 -0.08 30.35 8.62
C SER A 301 1.16 30.60 7.78
N LEU A 302 1.10 30.22 6.50
CA LEU A 302 2.13 30.49 5.51
C LEU A 302 1.78 31.74 4.70
N SER A 303 2.80 32.48 4.32
CA SER A 303 2.69 33.62 3.37
C SER A 303 2.44 33.11 1.94
N ASP A 304 1.96 34.01 1.06
CA ASP A 304 1.75 33.64 -0.35
C ASP A 304 3.04 33.18 -1.04
N GLU A 305 4.19 33.75 -0.70
CA GLU A 305 5.48 33.36 -1.26
C GLU A 305 5.91 31.97 -0.76
N GLU A 306 5.68 31.63 0.51
CA GLU A 306 5.95 30.30 1.04
C GLU A 306 5.05 29.26 0.37
N ILE A 307 3.75 29.53 0.22
CA ILE A 307 2.80 28.64 -0.46
C ILE A 307 3.17 28.48 -1.93
N LYS A 308 3.51 29.58 -2.62
CA LYS A 308 3.93 29.56 -4.02
C LYS A 308 5.19 28.70 -4.20
N THR A 309 6.20 28.90 -3.37
CA THR A 309 7.45 28.13 -3.42
C THR A 309 7.18 26.65 -3.14
N ALA A 310 6.41 26.35 -2.11
CA ALA A 310 6.06 24.98 -1.75
C ALA A 310 5.30 24.26 -2.88
N THR A 311 4.26 24.92 -3.41
CA THR A 311 3.46 24.36 -4.51
C THR A 311 4.29 24.14 -5.78
N ASN A 312 5.17 25.12 -6.10
CA ASN A 312 6.09 25.01 -7.24
C ASN A 312 6.99 23.77 -7.11
N ARG A 313 7.58 23.55 -5.95
CA ARG A 313 8.43 22.36 -5.70
C ARG A 313 7.69 21.05 -5.97
N MET A 314 6.38 21.00 -5.74
CA MET A 314 5.54 19.82 -5.97
C MET A 314 4.96 19.75 -7.39
N GLY A 315 5.39 20.62 -8.30
CA GLY A 315 5.00 20.62 -9.71
C GLY A 315 3.69 21.32 -10.02
N GLY A 316 3.08 22.00 -9.03
CA GLY A 316 1.86 22.80 -9.19
C GLY A 316 2.13 24.30 -9.20
N GLN A 317 1.05 25.09 -9.30
CA GLN A 317 1.09 26.57 -9.21
C GLN A 317 0.05 27.06 -8.22
N PHE A 318 0.44 27.97 -7.35
CA PHE A 318 -0.47 28.74 -6.51
C PHE A 318 -1.02 29.94 -7.30
N LEU A 319 -2.34 30.00 -7.48
CA LEU A 319 -3.01 31.02 -8.29
C LEU A 319 -3.46 32.22 -7.47
N GLY A 320 -3.53 32.10 -6.14
CA GLY A 320 -3.90 33.19 -5.25
C GLY A 320 -5.01 32.86 -4.27
N ARG A 321 -5.50 33.90 -3.60
CA ARG A 321 -6.55 33.84 -2.57
C ARG A 321 -7.81 34.56 -3.04
N LYS A 322 -8.97 34.00 -2.66
CA LYS A 322 -10.27 34.63 -2.89
C LYS A 322 -11.18 34.43 -1.67
N PRO A 323 -12.17 35.33 -1.43
CA PRO A 323 -13.21 35.05 -0.44
C PRO A 323 -13.98 33.79 -0.82
N ALA A 324 -14.35 33.01 0.19
CA ALA A 324 -15.22 31.85 -0.02
C ALA A 324 -16.62 32.31 -0.48
N GLU A 325 -16.99 31.97 -1.69
CA GLU A 325 -18.39 31.98 -2.09
C GLU A 325 -19.08 30.81 -1.40
N ILE A 326 -20.39 30.94 -1.06
CA ILE A 326 -21.15 29.82 -0.48
C ILE A 326 -21.22 28.72 -1.52
N LEU A 327 -20.27 27.80 -1.44
CA LEU A 327 -20.28 26.60 -2.27
C LEU A 327 -21.33 25.65 -1.71
N THR A 328 -22.23 25.20 -2.56
CA THR A 328 -23.08 24.05 -2.25
C THR A 328 -22.18 22.91 -1.80
N PRO A 329 -22.43 22.27 -0.64
CA PRO A 329 -21.58 21.21 -0.15
C PRO A 329 -21.41 20.14 -1.24
N ASN A 330 -20.19 19.94 -1.70
CA ASN A 330 -19.90 18.81 -2.57
C ASN A 330 -19.98 17.54 -1.73
N PRO A 331 -20.93 16.61 -2.02
CA PRO A 331 -21.07 15.37 -1.23
C PRO A 331 -19.80 14.52 -1.21
N GLN A 332 -18.90 14.71 -2.16
CA GLN A 332 -17.60 14.04 -2.25
C GLN A 332 -16.51 14.71 -1.40
N ASN A 333 -16.72 15.94 -0.96
CA ASN A 333 -15.76 16.71 -0.19
C ASN A 333 -16.24 16.88 1.27
N ARG A 334 -16.20 15.80 2.04
CA ARG A 334 -16.71 15.74 3.43
C ARG A 334 -15.92 16.57 4.45
N MET A 335 -14.78 17.11 4.09
CA MET A 335 -13.91 17.87 5.01
C MET A 335 -13.92 19.40 4.78
N SER A 336 -14.46 19.91 3.69
CA SER A 336 -14.56 21.34 3.45
C SER A 336 -15.92 21.86 3.90
N ASP A 337 -16.13 22.00 5.21
CA ASP A 337 -17.13 22.90 5.74
C ASP A 337 -16.68 24.33 5.49
N VAL A 338 -16.82 24.82 4.24
CA VAL A 338 -16.55 26.21 3.90
C VAL A 338 -17.57 27.07 4.61
N VAL A 339 -17.11 27.87 5.56
CA VAL A 339 -17.93 28.81 6.30
C VAL A 339 -17.89 30.17 5.60
N GLN A 340 -19.01 30.88 5.63
CA GLN A 340 -19.08 32.25 5.11
C GLN A 340 -17.99 33.12 5.76
N GLY A 341 -17.14 33.76 4.94
CA GLY A 341 -16.01 34.55 5.39
C GLY A 341 -14.66 33.81 5.43
N ASP A 342 -14.62 32.51 5.12
CA ASP A 342 -13.36 31.81 4.91
C ASP A 342 -12.62 32.40 3.70
N THR A 343 -11.29 32.31 3.74
CA THR A 343 -10.42 32.56 2.57
C THR A 343 -10.13 31.24 1.89
N VAL A 344 -10.29 31.20 0.58
CA VAL A 344 -9.98 30.03 -0.26
C VAL A 344 -8.70 30.30 -1.04
N LEU A 345 -7.82 29.33 -1.00
CA LEU A 345 -6.58 29.24 -1.76
C LEU A 345 -6.85 28.42 -3.02
N THR A 346 -6.43 28.91 -4.18
CA THR A 346 -6.63 28.25 -5.46
C THR A 346 -5.28 27.78 -6.02
N PHE A 347 -5.24 26.54 -6.46
CA PHE A 347 -4.06 25.86 -7.00
C PHE A 347 -4.36 25.30 -8.39
N ALA A 348 -3.36 25.29 -9.26
CA ALA A 348 -3.38 24.58 -10.53
C ALA A 348 -2.42 23.38 -10.42
N MET A 349 -2.96 22.16 -10.54
CA MET A 349 -2.19 20.92 -10.45
C MET A 349 -2.21 20.16 -11.77
N PRO A 350 -1.11 19.48 -12.13
CA PRO A 350 -1.05 18.69 -13.36
C PRO A 350 -2.09 17.57 -13.37
N ARG A 351 -2.69 17.31 -14.55
CA ARG A 351 -3.67 16.23 -14.70
C ARG A 351 -3.09 14.84 -14.48
N TRP A 352 -1.79 14.65 -14.66
CA TRP A 352 -1.12 13.36 -14.42
C TRP A 352 -0.87 13.07 -12.93
N ARG A 353 -1.03 14.08 -12.03
CA ARG A 353 -1.05 13.88 -10.58
C ARG A 353 -2.36 13.19 -10.18
N PHE A 354 -2.32 11.86 -10.21
CA PHE A 354 -3.48 11.02 -9.89
C PHE A 354 -3.84 11.04 -8.40
N ASP A 355 -2.90 11.34 -7.55
CA ASP A 355 -2.98 11.39 -6.10
C ASP A 355 -3.84 12.55 -5.57
N ILE A 356 -3.92 13.67 -6.26
CA ILE A 356 -4.70 14.85 -5.80
C ILE A 356 -6.21 14.58 -5.93
N LEU A 357 -6.80 14.04 -4.88
CA LEU A 357 -8.21 13.63 -4.80
C LEU A 357 -9.05 14.54 -3.93
N HIS A 358 -8.41 15.14 -2.91
CA HIS A 358 -9.05 15.86 -1.83
C HIS A 358 -8.23 17.11 -1.45
N PRO A 359 -8.83 18.18 -0.89
CA PRO A 359 -8.07 19.34 -0.41
C PRO A 359 -6.93 19.02 0.55
N ILE A 360 -7.01 17.92 1.30
CA ILE A 360 -5.94 17.49 2.21
C ILE A 360 -4.67 17.09 1.47
N ASP A 361 -4.78 16.53 0.25
CA ASP A 361 -3.63 16.14 -0.56
C ASP A 361 -2.82 17.38 -0.99
N LEU A 362 -3.50 18.52 -1.18
CA LEU A 362 -2.84 19.80 -1.43
C LEU A 362 -2.17 20.37 -0.19
N VAL A 363 -2.76 20.18 0.99
CA VAL A 363 -2.12 20.55 2.26
C VAL A 363 -0.85 19.74 2.46
N GLU A 364 -0.88 18.45 2.13
CA GLU A 364 0.28 17.56 2.16
C GLU A 364 1.36 18.02 1.17
N ASP A 365 1.00 18.32 -0.08
CA ASP A 365 1.92 18.87 -1.08
C ASP A 365 2.57 20.17 -0.59
N VAL A 366 1.79 21.08 0.01
CA VAL A 366 2.33 22.30 0.59
C VAL A 366 3.27 22.02 1.75
N ALA A 367 2.95 21.04 2.60
CA ALA A 367 3.82 20.62 3.70
C ALA A 367 5.15 20.02 3.21
N ILE A 368 5.09 19.11 2.24
CA ILE A 368 6.28 18.49 1.62
C ILE A 368 7.13 19.56 0.94
N GLY A 369 6.50 20.40 0.12
CA GLY A 369 7.20 21.46 -0.62
C GLY A 369 7.79 22.55 0.27
N HIS A 370 7.17 22.86 1.41
CA HIS A 370 7.71 23.78 2.42
C HIS A 370 8.88 23.16 3.19
N GLY A 371 8.76 21.87 3.50
CA GLY A 371 9.71 21.09 4.30
C GLY A 371 9.17 20.80 5.70
N TYR A 372 9.04 19.52 6.05
CA TYR A 372 8.56 19.10 7.37
C TYR A 372 9.47 19.51 8.53
N GLU A 373 10.77 19.70 8.28
CA GLU A 373 11.73 20.12 9.29
C GLU A 373 11.46 21.55 9.80
N ASP A 374 10.82 22.38 8.97
CA ASP A 374 10.43 23.74 9.32
C ASP A 374 9.03 23.84 9.95
N LEU A 375 8.32 22.70 10.06
CA LEU A 375 7.01 22.60 10.68
C LEU A 375 7.11 21.96 12.07
N GLY A 376 6.25 22.44 12.99
CA GLY A 376 6.06 21.76 14.28
C GLY A 376 7.19 21.90 15.30
N ASN A 377 8.07 22.88 15.15
CA ASN A 377 9.17 23.14 16.10
C ASN A 377 8.68 23.61 17.49
N ASP A 378 7.45 24.07 17.60
CA ASP A 378 6.85 24.52 18.84
C ASP A 378 6.05 23.42 19.54
N VAL A 379 6.46 23.06 20.74
CA VAL A 379 5.69 22.13 21.57
C VAL A 379 4.48 22.85 22.16
N PRO A 380 3.23 22.45 21.86
CA PRO A 380 2.05 23.10 22.39
C PRO A 380 1.99 22.92 23.92
N LYS A 381 1.78 24.01 24.64
CA LYS A 381 1.53 24.02 26.07
C LYS A 381 0.06 23.71 26.33
N ALA A 382 -0.28 22.44 26.45
CA ALA A 382 -1.60 22.01 26.85
C ALA A 382 -1.62 21.57 28.32
N PRO A 383 -2.61 21.99 29.13
CA PRO A 383 -2.78 21.43 30.46
C PRO A 383 -3.15 19.95 30.31
N MET A 384 -2.29 19.05 30.79
CA MET A 384 -2.53 17.62 30.75
C MET A 384 -3.04 17.14 32.09
N THR A 385 -4.28 16.71 32.15
CA THR A 385 -4.81 15.94 33.27
C THR A 385 -4.88 14.49 32.84
N ALA A 386 -3.94 13.68 33.33
CA ALA A 386 -3.92 12.25 33.04
C ALA A 386 -4.86 11.52 33.99
N ILE A 387 -5.85 10.83 33.46
CA ILE A 387 -6.66 9.86 34.19
C ILE A 387 -6.23 8.46 33.74
N PRO A 388 -5.58 7.67 34.59
CA PRO A 388 -5.16 6.33 34.20
C PRO A 388 -6.38 5.43 33.97
N ARG A 389 -6.34 4.65 32.89
CA ARG A 389 -7.38 3.67 32.61
C ARG A 389 -7.29 2.51 33.61
N PRO A 390 -8.40 1.99 34.12
CA PRO A 390 -8.41 0.89 35.09
C PRO A 390 -7.67 -0.36 34.59
N ASP A 391 -7.81 -0.71 33.31
CA ASP A 391 -7.10 -1.83 32.69
C ASP A 391 -5.57 -1.63 32.65
N SER A 392 -5.09 -0.40 32.50
CA SER A 392 -3.66 -0.09 32.55
C SER A 392 -3.10 -0.27 33.95
N GLN A 393 -3.87 0.05 34.98
CA GLN A 393 -3.45 -0.11 36.37
C GLN A 393 -3.32 -1.58 36.76
N ILE A 394 -4.33 -2.41 36.45
CA ILE A 394 -4.24 -3.84 36.76
C ILE A 394 -3.09 -4.51 35.98
N ARG A 395 -2.89 -4.17 34.73
CA ARG A 395 -1.76 -4.67 33.94
C ARG A 395 -0.40 -4.28 34.55
N ARG A 396 -0.28 -3.05 35.07
CA ARG A 396 0.92 -2.60 35.75
C ARG A 396 1.20 -3.42 37.01
N ARG A 397 0.21 -3.62 37.87
CA ARG A 397 0.33 -4.41 39.10
C ARG A 397 0.73 -5.86 38.81
N ILE A 398 0.13 -6.48 37.79
CA ILE A 398 0.49 -7.83 37.34
C ILE A 398 1.97 -7.87 36.92
N ARG A 399 2.45 -6.89 36.12
CA ARG A 399 3.85 -6.83 35.68
C ARG A 399 4.79 -6.70 36.89
N GLU A 400 4.51 -5.77 37.78
CA GLU A 400 5.35 -5.52 38.98
C GLU A 400 5.44 -6.77 39.84
N SER A 401 4.33 -7.50 40.04
CA SER A 401 4.34 -8.74 40.80
C SER A 401 5.11 -9.85 40.08
N LEU A 402 4.88 -10.07 38.77
CA LEU A 402 5.58 -11.12 38.04
C LEU A 402 7.08 -10.86 37.93
N GLN A 403 7.50 -9.60 37.75
CA GLN A 403 8.91 -9.20 37.80
C GLN A 403 9.52 -9.41 39.19
N GLY A 404 8.77 -9.07 40.24
CA GLY A 404 9.18 -9.32 41.64
C GLY A 404 9.35 -10.80 41.95
N LEU A 405 8.65 -11.69 41.24
CA LEU A 405 8.79 -13.15 41.30
C LEU A 405 9.95 -13.69 40.45
N GLY A 406 10.74 -12.82 39.81
CA GLY A 406 11.91 -13.19 39.02
C GLY A 406 11.62 -13.62 37.59
N LEU A 407 10.44 -13.27 37.04
CA LEU A 407 10.11 -13.59 35.64
C LEU A 407 10.47 -12.45 34.69
N MET A 408 10.96 -12.78 33.52
CA MET A 408 11.26 -11.83 32.44
C MET A 408 10.06 -11.64 31.51
N GLN A 409 9.70 -10.39 31.25
CA GLN A 409 8.63 -10.09 30.29
C GLN A 409 9.09 -10.34 28.86
N ILE A 410 8.23 -11.01 28.12
CA ILE A 410 8.41 -11.19 26.67
C ILE A 410 7.14 -10.72 25.93
N GLN A 411 7.24 -10.62 24.63
CA GLN A 411 6.09 -10.43 23.74
C GLN A 411 6.25 -11.33 22.53
N SER A 412 5.30 -12.22 22.34
CA SER A 412 5.24 -13.12 21.19
C SER A 412 4.24 -12.61 20.13
N LEU A 413 4.27 -13.21 18.94
CA LEU A 413 3.36 -12.84 17.87
C LEU A 413 1.91 -13.20 18.22
N THR A 414 0.97 -12.35 17.79
CA THR A 414 -0.46 -12.65 17.89
C THR A 414 -0.90 -13.69 16.85
N LEU A 415 -0.11 -13.83 15.77
CA LEU A 415 -0.30 -14.85 14.74
C LEU A 415 0.18 -16.22 15.23
N SER A 416 -0.60 -17.26 14.92
CA SER A 416 -0.34 -18.63 15.32
C SER A 416 -1.00 -19.62 14.33
N ASN A 417 -1.04 -20.89 14.70
CA ASN A 417 -1.64 -21.97 13.91
C ASN A 417 -2.44 -22.94 14.79
N ASP A 418 -3.21 -23.84 14.16
CA ASP A 418 -4.06 -24.81 14.86
C ASP A 418 -3.26 -25.77 15.73
N PHE A 419 -2.12 -26.25 15.23
CA PHE A 419 -1.27 -27.19 15.94
C PHE A 419 -0.82 -26.61 17.28
N ASP A 420 -0.21 -25.42 17.26
CA ASP A 420 0.31 -24.77 18.48
C ASP A 420 -0.81 -24.40 19.45
N GLN A 421 -1.90 -23.83 18.95
CA GLN A 421 -2.96 -23.30 19.81
C GLN A 421 -3.79 -24.42 20.44
N PHE A 422 -4.06 -25.49 19.72
CA PHE A 422 -5.05 -26.47 20.13
C PHE A 422 -4.50 -27.90 20.24
N GLU A 423 -3.85 -28.41 19.20
CA GLU A 423 -3.42 -29.81 19.19
C GLU A 423 -2.28 -30.07 20.19
N ALA A 424 -1.17 -29.34 20.08
CA ALA A 424 -0.03 -29.50 20.95
C ALA A 424 -0.37 -29.20 22.42
N MET A 425 -1.24 -28.20 22.66
CA MET A 425 -1.68 -27.83 24.01
C MET A 425 -2.82 -28.69 24.55
N ARG A 426 -3.43 -29.55 23.74
CA ARG A 426 -4.63 -30.32 24.10
C ARG A 426 -5.78 -29.42 24.60
N TRP A 427 -5.81 -28.16 24.14
CA TRP A 427 -6.87 -27.21 24.44
C TRP A 427 -7.90 -27.15 23.31
N PRO A 428 -9.19 -27.14 23.64
CA PRO A 428 -10.21 -26.83 22.64
C PRO A 428 -10.18 -25.35 22.29
N ALA A 429 -10.66 -25.02 21.10
CA ALA A 429 -10.93 -23.65 20.75
C ALA A 429 -12.02 -23.07 21.69
N MET A 430 -11.81 -21.83 22.15
CA MET A 430 -12.77 -21.10 22.97
C MET A 430 -13.60 -20.17 22.10
N GLY A 431 -14.73 -20.67 21.60
CA GLY A 431 -15.58 -19.96 20.65
C GLY A 431 -15.02 -19.97 19.23
N GLU A 432 -15.45 -19.03 18.41
CA GLU A 432 -15.03 -18.92 17.03
C GLU A 432 -13.57 -18.49 16.90
N VAL A 433 -12.85 -19.15 15.98
CA VAL A 433 -11.45 -18.88 15.68
C VAL A 433 -11.35 -17.87 14.54
N THR A 434 -10.62 -16.79 14.75
CA THR A 434 -10.33 -15.82 13.69
C THR A 434 -9.19 -16.31 12.82
N ARG A 435 -9.48 -16.61 11.55
CA ARG A 435 -8.54 -17.17 10.56
C ARG A 435 -8.14 -16.13 9.54
N ILE A 436 -6.92 -16.25 9.04
CA ILE A 436 -6.39 -15.41 7.96
C ILE A 436 -6.71 -16.05 6.63
N THR A 437 -7.35 -15.30 5.73
CA THR A 437 -7.80 -15.83 4.42
C THR A 437 -6.62 -16.21 3.52
N ASN A 438 -5.57 -15.38 3.50
CA ASN A 438 -4.38 -15.57 2.65
C ASN A 438 -3.12 -15.51 3.51
N PRO A 439 -2.81 -16.55 4.32
CA PRO A 439 -1.64 -16.54 5.19
C PRO A 439 -0.35 -16.62 4.35
N ILE A 440 0.65 -15.82 4.73
CA ILE A 440 1.98 -15.84 4.08
C ILE A 440 2.71 -17.16 4.37
N THR A 441 2.49 -17.73 5.56
CA THR A 441 3.09 -19.00 6.00
C THR A 441 2.06 -19.88 6.70
N ILE A 442 2.30 -21.18 6.71
CA ILE A 442 1.48 -22.16 7.44
C ILE A 442 1.58 -21.99 8.96
N GLU A 443 2.60 -21.30 9.44
CA GLU A 443 2.80 -20.99 10.87
C GLU A 443 1.86 -19.86 11.36
N HIS A 444 1.28 -19.09 10.46
CA HIS A 444 0.51 -17.88 10.77
C HIS A 444 -0.88 -17.88 10.13
N THR A 445 -1.68 -18.91 10.45
CA THR A 445 -3.00 -19.14 9.82
C THR A 445 -4.18 -18.58 10.60
N LEU A 446 -3.97 -18.22 11.89
CA LEU A 446 -5.01 -17.71 12.77
C LEU A 446 -4.47 -16.72 13.82
N LEU A 447 -5.40 -16.02 14.47
CA LEU A 447 -5.09 -15.21 15.64
C LEU A 447 -5.21 -16.03 16.92
N ARG A 448 -4.22 -15.96 17.80
CA ARG A 448 -4.09 -16.76 19.02
C ARG A 448 -5.27 -16.60 19.98
N GLN A 449 -5.68 -17.68 20.60
CA GLN A 449 -6.67 -17.74 21.69
C GLN A 449 -6.03 -17.93 23.07
N TYR A 450 -4.76 -18.37 23.11
CA TYR A 450 -3.97 -18.63 24.30
C TYR A 450 -2.55 -18.06 24.17
N LEU A 451 -1.93 -17.72 25.31
CA LEU A 451 -0.56 -17.17 25.35
C LEU A 451 0.51 -18.26 25.57
N LEU A 452 0.20 -19.30 26.34
CA LEU A 452 1.17 -20.36 26.64
C LEU A 452 1.84 -20.96 25.40
N PRO A 453 1.16 -21.21 24.28
CA PRO A 453 1.83 -21.71 23.06
C PRO A 453 3.00 -20.85 22.59
N GLY A 454 2.85 -19.53 22.64
CA GLY A 454 3.91 -18.58 22.30
C GLY A 454 5.11 -18.68 23.26
N LEU A 455 4.85 -18.88 24.55
CA LEU A 455 5.92 -19.08 25.56
C LEU A 455 6.66 -20.40 25.33
N PHE A 456 5.96 -21.48 24.97
CA PHE A 456 6.59 -22.74 24.60
C PHE A 456 7.49 -22.60 23.37
N ARG A 457 7.02 -21.93 22.30
CA ARG A 457 7.82 -21.64 21.10
C ARG A 457 9.08 -20.84 21.45
N LEU A 458 8.95 -19.83 22.30
CA LEU A 458 10.08 -19.04 22.75
C LEU A 458 11.10 -19.89 23.50
N MET A 459 10.67 -20.71 24.48
CA MET A 459 11.58 -21.58 25.22
C MET A 459 12.25 -22.63 24.32
N ALA A 460 11.53 -23.18 23.33
CA ALA A 460 12.10 -24.08 22.35
C ALA A 460 13.23 -23.44 21.55
N SER A 461 13.05 -22.21 21.11
CA SER A 461 14.10 -21.43 20.40
C SER A 461 15.30 -21.10 21.29
N ASN A 462 15.08 -20.99 22.61
CA ASN A 462 16.09 -20.62 23.59
C ASN A 462 16.57 -21.80 24.46
N ARG A 463 16.33 -23.04 24.05
CA ARG A 463 16.69 -24.25 24.81
C ARG A 463 18.20 -24.43 25.09
N HIS A 464 19.03 -23.67 24.37
CA HIS A 464 20.48 -23.67 24.53
C HIS A 464 20.97 -22.76 25.67
N HIS A 465 20.10 -21.95 26.27
CA HIS A 465 20.43 -21.14 27.42
C HIS A 465 20.29 -21.93 28.72
N ASP A 466 21.06 -21.49 29.73
CA ASP A 466 21.09 -22.09 31.07
C ASP A 466 19.75 -21.96 31.80
N LEU A 467 19.53 -22.87 32.76
CA LEU A 467 18.40 -22.83 33.69
C LEU A 467 18.76 -22.04 34.94
N PRO A 468 17.83 -21.35 35.60
CA PRO A 468 16.39 -21.33 35.30
C PRO A 468 16.03 -20.39 34.14
N GLN A 469 15.01 -20.77 33.34
CA GLN A 469 14.35 -19.85 32.42
C GLN A 469 12.94 -19.57 32.95
N ALA A 470 12.62 -18.32 33.18
CA ALA A 470 11.33 -17.89 33.72
C ALA A 470 10.82 -16.70 32.93
N VAL A 471 9.76 -16.90 32.14
CA VAL A 471 9.22 -15.88 31.25
C VAL A 471 7.73 -15.69 31.47
N TYR A 472 7.24 -14.48 31.19
CA TYR A 472 5.82 -14.19 31.20
C TYR A 472 5.45 -13.24 30.06
N GLU A 473 4.19 -13.28 29.67
CA GLU A 473 3.59 -12.36 28.70
C GLU A 473 2.26 -11.83 29.21
N LEU A 474 2.04 -10.50 29.06
CA LEU A 474 0.71 -9.90 29.09
C LEU A 474 0.36 -9.54 27.66
N GLY A 475 -0.61 -10.24 27.09
CA GLY A 475 -0.90 -10.14 25.67
C GLY A 475 -2.39 -10.22 25.35
N THR A 476 -2.72 -9.72 24.17
CA THR A 476 -4.06 -9.83 23.61
C THR A 476 -4.22 -11.19 22.93
N VAL A 477 -5.37 -11.80 23.14
CA VAL A 477 -5.87 -12.98 22.43
C VAL A 477 -7.17 -12.62 21.72
N VAL A 478 -7.57 -13.41 20.70
CA VAL A 478 -8.79 -13.14 19.94
C VAL A 478 -9.73 -14.33 20.02
N ARG A 479 -10.94 -14.11 20.54
CA ARG A 479 -11.99 -15.11 20.70
C ARG A 479 -13.30 -14.55 20.20
N ASN A 480 -14.07 -15.29 19.42
CA ASN A 480 -15.31 -14.81 18.80
C ASN A 480 -15.10 -13.47 18.06
N HIS A 481 -13.97 -13.35 17.35
CA HIS A 481 -13.55 -12.14 16.61
C HIS A 481 -13.40 -10.88 17.48
N SER A 482 -13.26 -11.04 18.79
CA SER A 482 -13.09 -9.94 19.76
C SER A 482 -11.80 -10.09 20.56
N ASN A 483 -11.16 -8.96 20.82
CA ASN A 483 -9.95 -8.91 21.63
C ASN A 483 -10.26 -9.15 23.10
N GLY A 484 -9.42 -9.96 23.74
CA GLY A 484 -9.38 -10.14 25.19
C GLY A 484 -7.95 -10.11 25.70
N ASP A 485 -7.75 -9.66 26.93
CA ASP A 485 -6.43 -9.56 27.51
C ASP A 485 -6.18 -10.70 28.50
N ARG A 486 -5.04 -11.34 28.33
CA ARG A 486 -4.59 -12.41 29.22
C ARG A 486 -3.17 -12.17 29.69
N PHE A 487 -2.76 -12.84 30.75
CA PHE A 487 -1.34 -13.07 31.02
C PHE A 487 -1.07 -14.55 31.23
N ALA A 488 0.12 -14.95 30.85
CA ALA A 488 0.63 -16.29 31.08
C ALA A 488 2.09 -16.22 31.51
N PHE A 489 2.53 -17.24 32.23
CA PHE A 489 3.95 -17.44 32.48
C PHE A 489 4.33 -18.91 32.35
N LEU A 490 5.59 -19.14 32.00
CA LEU A 490 6.19 -20.45 31.87
C LEU A 490 7.58 -20.44 32.52
N VAL A 491 7.86 -21.46 33.34
CA VAL A 491 9.12 -21.59 34.06
C VAL A 491 9.71 -22.96 33.86
N ALA A 492 10.99 -22.99 33.51
CA ALA A 492 11.85 -24.17 33.45
C ALA A 492 12.91 -24.04 34.58
N GLU A 493 12.85 -24.88 35.55
CA GLU A 493 13.78 -24.83 36.70
C GLU A 493 14.05 -26.21 37.27
N GLN A 494 15.23 -26.40 37.85
CA GLN A 494 15.57 -27.65 38.53
C GLN A 494 14.74 -27.78 39.82
N GLY A 495 14.06 -28.91 39.98
CA GLY A 495 13.18 -29.15 41.14
C GLY A 495 11.85 -28.36 41.07
N GLY A 496 11.55 -27.70 39.96
CA GLY A 496 10.27 -27.06 39.73
C GLY A 496 9.14 -28.08 39.66
N GLY A 497 8.04 -27.77 40.33
CA GLY A 497 6.87 -28.64 40.36
C GLY A 497 5.63 -27.88 40.84
N PHE A 498 4.52 -28.61 41.07
CA PHE A 498 3.25 -28.01 41.49
C PHE A 498 3.38 -27.07 42.72
N ALA A 499 4.20 -27.42 43.72
CA ALA A 499 4.40 -26.60 44.90
C ALA A 499 5.05 -25.23 44.55
N ALA A 500 6.00 -25.22 43.60
CA ALA A 500 6.69 -24.00 43.19
C ALA A 500 5.74 -23.06 42.46
N VAL A 501 4.98 -23.55 41.45
CA VAL A 501 4.02 -22.72 40.73
C VAL A 501 2.87 -22.25 41.65
N ARG A 502 2.38 -23.12 42.55
CA ARG A 502 1.39 -22.72 43.56
C ARG A 502 1.88 -21.58 44.42
N GLY A 503 3.14 -21.62 44.86
CA GLY A 503 3.76 -20.54 45.65
C GLY A 503 3.77 -19.22 44.89
N ARG A 504 4.11 -19.23 43.59
CA ARG A 504 4.06 -18.04 42.72
C ARG A 504 2.65 -17.50 42.60
N ILE A 505 1.65 -18.36 42.38
CA ILE A 505 0.24 -17.96 42.30
C ILE A 505 -0.23 -17.34 43.64
N GLN A 506 0.12 -17.93 44.78
CA GLN A 506 -0.25 -17.39 46.09
C GLN A 506 0.39 -16.01 46.33
N ALA A 507 1.63 -15.83 45.94
CA ALA A 507 2.29 -14.53 46.00
C ALA A 507 1.62 -13.51 45.08
N LEU A 508 1.36 -13.86 43.82
CA LEU A 508 0.65 -13.01 42.86
C LEU A 508 -0.74 -12.59 43.40
N MET A 509 -1.54 -13.52 43.91
CA MET A 509 -2.87 -13.22 44.44
C MET A 509 -2.81 -12.25 45.61
N ARG A 510 -1.83 -12.44 46.52
CA ARG A 510 -1.59 -11.53 47.65
C ARG A 510 -1.20 -10.13 47.15
N ASP A 511 -0.27 -10.04 46.21
CA ASP A 511 0.23 -8.76 45.68
C ASP A 511 -0.87 -8.00 44.92
N LEU A 512 -1.80 -8.72 44.27
CA LEU A 512 -2.97 -8.14 43.65
C LEU A 512 -4.10 -7.80 44.63
N GLY A 513 -3.96 -8.15 45.92
CA GLY A 513 -4.95 -7.86 46.96
C GLY A 513 -6.17 -8.80 46.92
N ALA A 514 -6.06 -9.97 46.28
CA ALA A 514 -7.10 -10.98 46.34
C ALA A 514 -7.08 -11.67 47.69
N SER A 515 -8.01 -11.31 48.60
CA SER A 515 -8.13 -11.89 49.96
C SER A 515 -9.09 -13.09 50.01
N ASP A 516 -10.04 -13.16 49.07
CA ASP A 516 -11.05 -14.21 49.04
C ASP A 516 -10.90 -15.00 47.71
N TYR A 517 -9.99 -15.98 47.73
CA TYR A 517 -9.80 -16.87 46.61
C TYR A 517 -9.61 -18.32 47.06
N THR A 518 -10.01 -19.24 46.18
CA THR A 518 -9.79 -20.69 46.39
C THR A 518 -8.97 -21.27 45.22
N ILE A 519 -8.22 -22.31 45.55
CA ILE A 519 -7.48 -23.12 44.59
C ILE A 519 -8.16 -24.49 44.56
N GLU A 520 -8.76 -24.83 43.45
CA GLU A 520 -9.49 -26.08 43.27
C GLU A 520 -8.81 -26.99 42.26
N PRO A 521 -8.84 -28.31 42.45
CA PRO A 521 -8.28 -29.24 41.48
C PRO A 521 -8.90 -29.01 40.09
N LEU A 522 -8.05 -29.00 39.06
CA LEU A 522 -8.48 -29.02 37.66
C LEU A 522 -8.42 -30.48 37.16
N GLY A 523 -9.50 -30.96 36.54
CA GLY A 523 -9.49 -32.29 35.91
C GLY A 523 -8.44 -32.33 34.80
N GLY A 524 -7.49 -33.27 34.88
CA GLY A 524 -6.31 -33.28 33.99
C GLY A 524 -6.56 -33.77 32.56
N GLU A 525 -7.81 -33.84 32.11
CA GLU A 525 -8.13 -34.38 30.78
C GLU A 525 -8.04 -33.31 29.65
N MET A 526 -8.01 -32.04 29.98
CA MET A 526 -7.94 -30.97 28.99
C MET A 526 -6.86 -29.94 29.34
N GLY A 527 -6.07 -29.54 28.34
CA GLY A 527 -5.01 -28.54 28.46
C GLY A 527 -3.61 -29.13 28.62
N PRO A 528 -2.60 -28.25 28.75
CA PRO A 528 -1.19 -28.66 28.75
C PRO A 528 -0.71 -29.26 30.09
N TRP A 529 -1.63 -29.52 31.00
CA TRP A 529 -1.34 -29.82 32.38
C TRP A 529 -1.12 -31.29 32.67
N LEU A 530 -0.20 -31.60 33.59
CA LEU A 530 -0.03 -32.94 34.12
C LEU A 530 -1.19 -33.29 35.06
N ALA A 531 -1.85 -34.42 34.81
CA ALA A 531 -2.99 -34.87 35.59
C ALA A 531 -2.66 -34.97 37.09
N GLY A 532 -3.54 -34.44 37.94
CA GLY A 532 -3.36 -34.39 39.40
C GLY A 532 -2.35 -33.34 39.90
N ARG A 533 -1.72 -32.59 39.00
CA ARG A 533 -0.78 -31.52 39.32
C ARG A 533 -1.14 -30.17 38.68
N CYS A 534 -2.43 -29.91 38.63
CA CYS A 534 -2.98 -28.67 38.08
C CYS A 534 -4.19 -28.21 38.89
N ALA A 535 -4.45 -26.91 38.85
CA ALA A 535 -5.54 -26.29 39.60
C ALA A 535 -6.09 -25.06 38.86
N LYS A 536 -7.34 -24.76 39.13
CA LYS A 536 -7.98 -23.49 38.75
C LYS A 536 -7.99 -22.55 39.95
N VAL A 537 -7.95 -21.25 39.68
CA VAL A 537 -8.06 -20.19 40.68
C VAL A 537 -9.45 -19.55 40.54
N ILE A 538 -10.16 -19.48 41.67
CA ILE A 538 -11.46 -18.86 41.77
C ILE A 538 -11.36 -17.72 42.77
N VAL A 539 -11.72 -16.51 42.36
CA VAL A 539 -11.75 -15.30 43.19
C VAL A 539 -13.18 -14.81 43.28
N LYS A 540 -13.71 -14.73 44.50
CA LYS A 540 -15.13 -14.34 44.75
C LYS A 540 -16.14 -15.12 43.87
N GLY A 541 -15.86 -16.39 43.62
CA GLY A 541 -16.72 -17.23 42.79
C GLY A 541 -16.45 -17.19 41.29
N GLU A 542 -15.62 -16.30 40.77
CA GLU A 542 -15.24 -16.17 39.37
C GLU A 542 -13.98 -16.96 39.06
N HIS A 543 -14.00 -17.77 38.00
CA HIS A 543 -12.84 -18.50 37.51
C HIS A 543 -11.92 -17.58 36.71
N VAL A 544 -10.77 -17.23 37.30
CA VAL A 544 -9.86 -16.22 36.74
C VAL A 544 -8.67 -16.81 35.97
N GLY A 545 -8.36 -18.09 36.15
CA GLY A 545 -7.25 -18.74 35.44
C GLY A 545 -6.89 -20.11 35.99
N CYS A 546 -5.91 -20.74 35.38
CA CYS A 546 -5.40 -22.04 35.76
C CYS A 546 -3.87 -22.09 35.75
N PHE A 547 -3.32 -23.03 36.52
CA PHE A 547 -1.88 -23.25 36.65
C PHE A 547 -1.55 -24.71 36.95
N GLY A 548 -0.31 -25.10 36.69
CA GLY A 548 0.14 -26.45 37.04
C GLY A 548 1.53 -26.79 36.50
N GLU A 549 1.89 -28.06 36.67
CA GLU A 549 3.00 -28.66 35.95
C GLU A 549 2.55 -28.99 34.53
N MET A 550 3.45 -28.81 33.58
CA MET A 550 3.19 -29.17 32.19
C MET A 550 3.33 -30.68 31.99
N ASP A 551 2.44 -31.24 31.18
CA ASP A 551 2.52 -32.63 30.81
C ASP A 551 3.73 -32.86 29.89
N PRO A 552 4.58 -33.86 30.16
CA PRO A 552 5.72 -34.17 29.31
C PRO A 552 5.38 -34.37 27.84
N SER A 553 4.21 -34.94 27.52
CA SER A 553 3.77 -35.11 26.13
C SER A 553 3.57 -33.76 25.39
N VAL A 554 3.17 -32.72 26.09
CA VAL A 554 3.09 -31.37 25.55
C VAL A 554 4.48 -30.77 25.33
N SER A 555 5.36 -30.92 26.32
CA SER A 555 6.73 -30.40 26.25
C SER A 555 7.54 -31.09 25.12
N GLU A 556 7.29 -32.34 24.85
CA GLU A 556 7.94 -33.10 23.77
C GLU A 556 7.66 -32.52 22.38
N HIS A 557 6.45 -31.98 22.13
CA HIS A 557 6.13 -31.31 20.86
C HIS A 557 7.05 -30.12 20.57
N TYR A 558 7.57 -29.49 21.63
CA TYR A 558 8.49 -28.36 21.55
C TYR A 558 9.96 -28.75 21.80
N GLU A 559 10.25 -30.04 21.84
CA GLU A 559 11.60 -30.60 22.14
C GLU A 559 12.18 -30.14 23.48
N LEU A 560 11.33 -29.79 24.45
CA LEU A 560 11.73 -29.36 25.78
C LEU A 560 11.79 -30.58 26.73
N LYS A 561 12.99 -30.91 27.21
CA LYS A 561 13.30 -32.09 28.02
C LYS A 561 13.42 -31.79 29.51
N VAL A 562 12.99 -30.63 29.94
CA VAL A 562 13.08 -30.16 31.34
C VAL A 562 11.68 -30.05 31.93
N PRO A 563 11.52 -30.24 33.28
CA PRO A 563 10.25 -30.00 33.92
C PRO A 563 9.82 -28.55 33.75
N LEU A 564 8.57 -28.34 33.30
CA LEU A 564 7.98 -27.03 33.10
C LEU A 564 6.78 -26.85 34.02
N ASN A 565 6.62 -25.64 34.53
CA ASN A 565 5.41 -25.22 35.24
C ASN A 565 4.98 -23.84 34.78
N GLY A 566 3.67 -23.57 34.83
CA GLY A 566 3.17 -22.29 34.31
C GLY A 566 1.73 -22.02 34.71
N ALA A 567 1.24 -20.91 34.15
CA ALA A 567 -0.13 -20.46 34.39
C ALA A 567 -0.64 -19.61 33.22
N GLU A 568 -1.96 -19.56 33.08
CA GLU A 568 -2.63 -18.61 32.17
C GLU A 568 -3.90 -18.07 32.82
N PHE A 569 -4.07 -16.76 32.81
CA PHE A 569 -5.16 -16.03 33.46
C PHE A 569 -5.85 -15.04 32.53
N ASP A 570 -7.11 -14.81 32.80
CA ASP A 570 -7.93 -13.78 32.17
C ASP A 570 -7.83 -12.46 32.95
N ILE A 571 -7.37 -11.37 32.30
CA ILE A 571 -7.17 -10.09 32.97
C ILE A 571 -8.51 -9.40 33.25
N GLN A 572 -9.48 -9.52 32.35
CA GLN A 572 -10.80 -8.93 32.53
C GLN A 572 -11.56 -9.62 33.69
N ALA A 573 -11.50 -10.95 33.76
CA ALA A 573 -12.07 -11.69 34.87
C ALA A 573 -11.43 -11.29 36.22
N LEU A 574 -10.10 -11.16 36.25
CA LEU A 574 -9.38 -10.67 37.44
C LEU A 574 -9.79 -9.24 37.82
N GLN A 575 -9.85 -8.33 36.85
CA GLN A 575 -10.22 -6.94 37.09
C GLN A 575 -11.63 -6.80 37.69
N SER A 576 -12.58 -7.65 37.27
CA SER A 576 -13.96 -7.59 37.77
C SER A 576 -14.11 -7.97 39.24
N VAL A 577 -13.16 -8.72 39.79
CA VAL A 577 -13.23 -9.28 41.16
C VAL A 577 -12.19 -8.72 42.14
N LEU A 578 -11.12 -8.11 41.63
CA LEU A 578 -10.10 -7.48 42.47
C LEU A 578 -10.56 -6.14 43.02
N PRO A 579 -10.03 -5.73 44.20
CA PRO A 579 -10.30 -4.40 44.72
C PRO A 579 -9.69 -3.33 43.81
N ASP A 580 -10.36 -2.18 43.74
CA ASP A 580 -9.77 -1.02 43.05
C ASP A 580 -8.41 -0.70 43.67
N PRO A 581 -7.43 -0.37 42.80
CA PRO A 581 -6.12 0.06 43.34
C PRO A 581 -6.30 1.35 44.12
N VAL A 582 -5.79 1.34 45.37
CA VAL A 582 -5.76 2.52 46.26
C VAL A 582 -4.66 3.47 45.78
#